data_0e723af031923212af800f2927e6e06f
#
_entry.id   0e723af031923212af800f2927e6e06f
#
_cell.length_a   1.000
_cell.length_b   1.000
_cell.length_c   1.000
_cell.angle_alpha   90.00
_cell.angle_beta   90.00
_cell.angle_gamma   90.00
#
_symmetry.space_group_name_H-M   'P 1'
#
loop_
_entity.id
_entity.type
_entity.pdbx_description
1 polymer ?
#
loop_
_entity_poly.entity_id
_entity_poly.type
_entity_poly.pdbx_seq_one_letter_code
_entity_poly.pdbx_strand_id
1 'polypeptide(L)'
;MIYTVTFNPAIDYVVRLDAPLEVGQVNRACGEDCVLGGKGINVSGVLAQLGCPSVALGFVAGETGAWLERGLAAQGLHTDFVHLENGMTRINVKIKAAQETELNGAGPDIPDEALHQLEEKLDSLTENDVLILAGSIPASLPQDVYERLLARLDGRGVRCVVDATRALLVNVLPYHPFLIKPNNHELGEIVGRELHTDEEIAAAA
;
A
#
# COMPACT_ATOMS: atom_id res chain seq x y z
N MET A 1 7.85 8.46 -15.87
CA MET A 1 6.57 7.83 -15.47
C MET A 1 6.49 7.74 -13.94
N ILE A 2 5.29 7.59 -13.35
CA ILE A 2 5.14 7.33 -11.91
C ILE A 2 4.73 5.87 -11.74
N TYR A 3 5.42 5.16 -10.84
CA TYR A 3 5.12 3.79 -10.47
C TYR A 3 4.77 3.75 -8.99
N THR A 4 3.71 3.04 -8.61
CA THR A 4 3.32 2.84 -7.22
C THR A 4 3.38 1.36 -6.88
N VAL A 5 3.95 1.00 -5.75
CA VAL A 5 4.01 -0.40 -5.29
C VAL A 5 3.09 -0.60 -4.11
N THR A 6 2.22 -1.60 -4.20
CA THR A 6 1.41 -2.12 -3.10
C THR A 6 1.69 -3.60 -2.93
N PHE A 7 2.44 -3.98 -1.89
CA PHE A 7 2.76 -5.40 -1.68
C PHE A 7 1.55 -6.26 -1.35
N ASN A 8 0.55 -5.69 -0.69
CA ASN A 8 -0.63 -6.43 -0.25
C ASN A 8 -1.92 -5.67 -0.60
N PRO A 9 -2.29 -5.61 -1.88
CA PRO A 9 -3.57 -5.04 -2.33
C PRO A 9 -4.75 -5.67 -1.61
N ALA A 10 -5.87 -4.95 -1.54
CA ALA A 10 -7.06 -5.44 -0.86
C ALA A 10 -8.35 -5.02 -1.58
N ILE A 11 -9.37 -5.84 -1.42
CA ILE A 11 -10.76 -5.45 -1.62
C ILE A 11 -11.31 -5.14 -0.23
N ASP A 12 -11.66 -3.88 0.03
CA ASP A 12 -12.31 -3.47 1.26
C ASP A 12 -13.83 -3.65 1.10
N TYR A 13 -14.37 -4.70 1.72
CA TYR A 13 -15.81 -4.96 1.78
C TYR A 13 -16.40 -4.20 2.96
N VAL A 14 -17.14 -3.14 2.66
CA VAL A 14 -17.73 -2.24 3.67
C VAL A 14 -19.18 -2.66 3.92
N VAL A 15 -19.49 -3.05 5.14
CA VAL A 15 -20.83 -3.46 5.60
C VAL A 15 -21.36 -2.43 6.56
N ARG A 16 -22.56 -1.89 6.31
CA ARG A 16 -23.22 -0.92 7.18
C ARG A 16 -24.34 -1.59 7.97
N LEU A 17 -24.41 -1.28 9.26
CA LEU A 17 -25.46 -1.74 10.16
C LEU A 17 -26.19 -0.53 10.73
N ASP A 18 -27.53 -0.62 10.81
CA ASP A 18 -28.38 0.39 11.48
C ASP A 18 -28.35 0.26 13.01
N ALA A 19 -27.83 -0.86 13.53
CA ALA A 19 -27.72 -1.18 14.95
C ALA A 19 -26.27 -1.50 15.32
N PRO A 20 -25.91 -1.49 16.62
CA PRO A 20 -24.61 -1.98 17.08
C PRO A 20 -24.36 -3.42 16.64
N LEU A 21 -23.08 -3.75 16.32
CA LEU A 21 -22.68 -5.12 16.03
C LEU A 21 -22.83 -5.99 17.29
N GLU A 22 -23.63 -7.05 17.18
CA GLU A 22 -23.82 -8.04 18.24
C GLU A 22 -23.03 -9.30 17.94
N VAL A 23 -21.96 -9.54 18.71
CA VAL A 23 -21.11 -10.73 18.57
C VAL A 23 -21.90 -11.99 18.97
N GLY A 24 -21.80 -13.04 18.13
CA GLY A 24 -22.52 -14.29 18.36
C GLY A 24 -23.98 -14.30 17.89
N GLN A 25 -24.45 -13.21 17.28
CA GLN A 25 -25.79 -13.08 16.71
C GLN A 25 -25.75 -12.88 15.21
N VAL A 26 -26.90 -13.04 14.56
CA VAL A 26 -27.09 -12.70 13.15
C VAL A 26 -27.30 -11.20 13.02
N ASN A 27 -26.32 -10.50 12.47
CA ASN A 27 -26.44 -9.09 12.11
C ASN A 27 -26.82 -8.97 10.64
N ARG A 28 -27.74 -8.06 10.30
CA ARG A 28 -28.18 -7.82 8.93
C ARG A 28 -27.71 -6.46 8.45
N ALA A 29 -27.03 -6.45 7.30
CA ALA A 29 -26.58 -5.22 6.67
C ALA A 29 -27.77 -4.41 6.12
N CYS A 30 -27.69 -3.09 6.26
CA CYS A 30 -28.56 -2.11 5.59
C CYS A 30 -27.91 -1.53 4.32
N GLY A 31 -26.62 -1.77 4.09
CA GLY A 31 -25.90 -1.36 2.90
C GLY A 31 -24.51 -1.99 2.82
N GLU A 32 -24.02 -2.13 1.61
CA GLU A 32 -22.74 -2.78 1.32
C GLU A 32 -22.02 -2.07 0.18
N ASP A 33 -20.70 -1.96 0.25
CA ASP A 33 -19.85 -1.45 -0.81
C ASP A 33 -18.56 -2.27 -0.92
N CYS A 34 -17.97 -2.28 -2.11
CA CYS A 34 -16.62 -2.81 -2.35
C CYS A 34 -15.71 -1.69 -2.83
N VAL A 35 -14.64 -1.44 -2.09
CA VAL A 35 -13.61 -0.47 -2.44
C VAL A 35 -12.33 -1.21 -2.78
N LEU A 36 -11.85 -1.01 -4.01
CA LEU A 36 -10.60 -1.59 -4.46
C LEU A 36 -9.44 -0.71 -4.02
N GLY A 37 -8.41 -1.29 -3.40
CA GLY A 37 -7.38 -0.45 -2.83
C GLY A 37 -6.12 -1.17 -2.39
N GLY A 38 -5.41 -0.44 -1.60
CA GLY A 38 -4.06 -0.60 -1.11
C GLY A 38 -3.37 0.76 -1.19
N LYS A 39 -2.43 1.06 -0.31
CA LYS A 39 -1.88 2.42 -0.21
C LYS A 39 -1.33 2.95 -1.55
N GLY A 40 -0.50 2.18 -2.27
CA GLY A 40 0.02 2.58 -3.57
C GLY A 40 -1.07 2.71 -4.64
N ILE A 41 -2.05 1.80 -4.66
CA ILE A 41 -3.20 1.86 -5.57
C ILE A 41 -4.02 3.14 -5.31
N ASN A 42 -4.24 3.50 -4.05
CA ASN A 42 -4.94 4.73 -3.70
C ASN A 42 -4.18 5.97 -4.18
N VAL A 43 -2.83 5.96 -4.11
CA VAL A 43 -1.99 7.01 -4.70
C VAL A 43 -2.19 7.08 -6.21
N SER A 44 -2.18 5.95 -6.93
CA SER A 44 -2.47 5.90 -8.37
C SER A 44 -3.87 6.45 -8.69
N GLY A 45 -4.87 6.15 -7.86
CA GLY A 45 -6.23 6.70 -8.00
C GLY A 45 -6.28 8.22 -7.89
N VAL A 46 -5.58 8.80 -6.91
CA VAL A 46 -5.47 10.26 -6.74
C VAL A 46 -4.70 10.89 -7.91
N LEU A 47 -3.59 10.28 -8.33
CA LEU A 47 -2.81 10.74 -9.49
C LEU A 47 -3.66 10.77 -10.75
N ALA A 48 -4.48 9.75 -11.00
CA ALA A 48 -5.38 9.71 -12.14
C ALA A 48 -6.40 10.85 -12.11
N GLN A 49 -6.97 11.17 -10.93
CA GLN A 49 -7.87 12.32 -10.77
C GLN A 49 -7.17 13.68 -11.06
N LEU A 50 -5.88 13.76 -10.79
CA LEU A 50 -5.05 14.93 -11.08
C LEU A 50 -4.52 14.95 -12.52
N GLY A 51 -4.88 13.99 -13.37
CA GLY A 51 -4.39 13.88 -14.74
C GLY A 51 -2.94 13.41 -14.85
N CYS A 52 -2.37 12.84 -13.78
CA CYS A 52 -1.00 12.34 -13.76
C CYS A 52 -1.01 10.81 -13.99
N PRO A 53 -0.53 10.33 -15.15
CA PRO A 53 -0.50 8.89 -15.42
C PRO A 53 0.48 8.16 -14.50
N SER A 54 0.05 7.00 -14.00
CA SER A 54 0.88 6.11 -13.19
C SER A 54 0.61 4.64 -13.51
N VAL A 55 1.53 3.76 -13.11
CA VAL A 55 1.38 2.31 -13.20
C VAL A 55 1.42 1.74 -11.78
N ALA A 56 0.37 1.00 -11.40
CA ALA A 56 0.32 0.31 -10.12
C ALA A 56 0.96 -1.07 -10.23
N LEU A 57 1.97 -1.31 -9.41
CA LEU A 57 2.71 -2.56 -9.27
C LEU A 57 2.38 -3.22 -7.93
N GLY A 58 2.65 -4.50 -7.80
CA GLY A 58 2.45 -5.29 -6.59
C GLY A 58 2.10 -6.72 -6.92
N PHE A 59 1.39 -7.40 -6.01
CA PHE A 59 1.06 -8.82 -6.14
C PHE A 59 -0.44 -9.04 -6.04
N VAL A 60 -0.97 -9.87 -6.93
CA VAL A 60 -2.36 -10.29 -6.92
C VAL A 60 -2.48 -11.81 -7.05
N ALA A 61 -3.55 -12.39 -6.52
CA ALA A 61 -3.77 -13.82 -6.55
C ALA A 61 -5.25 -14.16 -6.72
N GLY A 62 -5.51 -15.25 -7.44
CA GLY A 62 -6.82 -15.88 -7.58
C GLY A 62 -7.90 -14.96 -8.17
N GLU A 63 -9.16 -15.37 -8.01
CA GLU A 63 -10.31 -14.64 -8.56
C GLU A 63 -10.49 -13.24 -7.96
N THR A 64 -10.13 -13.05 -6.70
CA THR A 64 -10.19 -11.74 -6.05
C THR A 64 -9.13 -10.79 -6.61
N GLY A 65 -7.96 -11.29 -7.00
CA GLY A 65 -6.95 -10.52 -7.72
C GLY A 65 -7.44 -10.09 -9.10
N ALA A 66 -8.00 -11.04 -9.87
CA ALA A 66 -8.58 -10.74 -11.17
C ALA A 66 -9.77 -9.76 -11.07
N TRP A 67 -10.58 -9.84 -10.01
CA TRP A 67 -11.65 -8.86 -9.76
C TRP A 67 -11.07 -7.47 -9.49
N LEU A 68 -10.05 -7.38 -8.63
CA LEU A 68 -9.37 -6.12 -8.31
C LEU A 68 -8.82 -5.47 -9.59
N GLU A 69 -8.08 -6.19 -10.42
CA GLU A 69 -7.51 -5.66 -11.66
C GLU A 69 -8.58 -5.16 -12.64
N ARG A 70 -9.63 -5.97 -12.87
CA ARG A 70 -10.75 -5.54 -13.73
C ARG A 70 -11.42 -4.27 -13.22
N GLY A 71 -11.59 -4.15 -11.90
CA GLY A 71 -12.18 -2.97 -11.30
C GLY A 71 -11.30 -1.73 -11.40
N LEU A 72 -9.99 -1.87 -11.21
CA LEU A 72 -9.03 -0.78 -11.38
C LEU A 72 -8.94 -0.33 -12.83
N ALA A 73 -8.92 -1.26 -13.78
CA ALA A 73 -8.96 -0.94 -15.21
C ALA A 73 -10.24 -0.18 -15.60
N ALA A 74 -11.40 -0.56 -15.02
CA ALA A 74 -12.66 0.17 -15.23
C ALA A 74 -12.64 1.60 -14.66
N GLN A 75 -11.78 1.88 -13.67
CA GLN A 75 -11.52 3.21 -13.12
C GLN A 75 -10.45 3.98 -13.91
N GLY A 76 -9.91 3.40 -14.99
CA GLY A 76 -8.89 4.03 -15.82
C GLY A 76 -7.46 3.97 -15.25
N LEU A 77 -7.22 3.12 -14.25
CA LEU A 77 -5.87 2.91 -13.71
C LEU A 77 -5.12 1.86 -14.53
N HIS A 78 -3.84 2.12 -14.76
CA HIS A 78 -2.94 1.15 -15.37
C HIS A 78 -2.29 0.31 -14.28
N THR A 79 -2.30 -1.00 -14.48
CA THR A 79 -1.72 -1.98 -13.56
C THR A 79 -0.73 -2.87 -14.29
N ASP A 80 0.32 -3.29 -13.58
CA ASP A 80 1.28 -4.30 -14.04
C ASP A 80 1.70 -5.17 -12.85
N PHE A 81 0.72 -5.85 -12.27
CA PHE A 81 0.91 -6.72 -11.11
C PHE A 81 1.64 -8.01 -11.47
N VAL A 82 2.32 -8.57 -10.48
CA VAL A 82 2.81 -9.94 -10.49
C VAL A 82 1.68 -10.87 -10.03
N HIS A 83 1.35 -11.87 -10.84
CA HIS A 83 0.29 -12.84 -10.55
C HIS A 83 0.88 -14.03 -9.79
N LEU A 84 0.37 -14.26 -8.58
CA LEU A 84 0.77 -15.40 -7.75
C LEU A 84 -0.06 -16.63 -8.13
N GLU A 85 0.59 -17.79 -8.18
CA GLU A 85 -0.07 -19.06 -8.52
C GLU A 85 -1.05 -19.52 -7.44
N ASN A 86 -0.77 -19.22 -6.16
CA ASN A 86 -1.52 -19.71 -5.02
C ASN A 86 -2.09 -18.58 -4.16
N GLY A 87 -3.17 -18.87 -3.45
CA GLY A 87 -3.80 -17.95 -2.54
C GLY A 87 -4.86 -17.06 -3.20
N MET A 88 -5.18 -15.97 -2.52
CA MET A 88 -6.15 -14.98 -2.98
C MET A 88 -5.72 -13.58 -2.54
N THR A 89 -5.94 -12.58 -3.39
CA THR A 89 -5.86 -11.18 -2.99
C THR A 89 -6.83 -10.94 -1.84
N ARG A 90 -6.35 -10.33 -0.76
CA ARG A 90 -7.11 -10.25 0.49
C ARG A 90 -8.38 -9.42 0.36
N ILE A 91 -9.37 -9.83 1.16
CA ILE A 91 -10.56 -9.04 1.43
C ILE A 91 -10.45 -8.56 2.88
N ASN A 92 -10.59 -7.26 3.09
CA ASN A 92 -10.81 -6.70 4.40
C ASN A 92 -12.31 -6.47 4.59
N VAL A 93 -12.83 -6.76 5.77
CA VAL A 93 -14.23 -6.46 6.10
C VAL A 93 -14.26 -5.26 7.04
N LYS A 94 -14.95 -4.20 6.64
CA LYS A 94 -15.13 -2.98 7.42
C LYS A 94 -16.57 -2.85 7.84
N ILE A 95 -16.85 -3.09 9.11
CA ILE A 95 -18.21 -3.01 9.68
C ILE A 95 -18.42 -1.60 10.21
N LYS A 96 -19.28 -0.85 9.54
CA LYS A 96 -19.72 0.49 9.92
C LYS A 96 -20.99 0.36 10.74
N ALA A 97 -20.85 0.46 12.07
CA ALA A 97 -21.90 0.42 13.04
C ALA A 97 -21.71 1.57 14.04
N ALA A 98 -22.33 1.53 15.23
CA ALA A 98 -22.08 2.50 16.31
C ALA A 98 -20.57 2.58 16.68
N GLN A 99 -19.88 1.45 16.58
CA GLN A 99 -18.43 1.36 16.64
C GLN A 99 -17.94 0.70 15.36
N GLU A 100 -16.91 1.31 14.74
CA GLU A 100 -16.30 0.75 13.54
C GLU A 100 -15.41 -0.46 13.93
N THR A 101 -15.57 -1.57 13.19
CA THR A 101 -14.78 -2.77 13.38
C THR A 101 -14.19 -3.20 12.05
N GLU A 102 -12.88 -3.50 12.04
CA GLU A 102 -12.19 -3.97 10.86
C GLU A 102 -11.63 -5.39 11.07
N LEU A 103 -11.87 -6.25 10.09
CA LEU A 103 -11.25 -7.57 9.97
C LEU A 103 -10.37 -7.55 8.74
N ASN A 104 -9.06 -7.50 8.94
CA ASN A 104 -8.10 -7.40 7.86
C ASN A 104 -7.57 -8.78 7.49
N GLY A 105 -7.77 -9.19 6.23
CA GLY A 105 -7.22 -10.42 5.68
C GLY A 105 -5.70 -10.38 5.61
N ALA A 106 -5.05 -11.54 5.78
CA ALA A 106 -3.59 -11.65 5.69
C ALA A 106 -3.07 -11.38 4.25
N GLY A 107 -3.83 -11.83 3.26
CA GLY A 107 -3.38 -11.86 1.87
C GLY A 107 -2.61 -13.13 1.52
N PRO A 108 -2.17 -13.26 0.27
CA PRO A 108 -1.41 -14.42 -0.17
C PRO A 108 0.04 -14.35 0.30
N ASP A 109 0.68 -15.50 0.46
CA ASP A 109 2.12 -15.59 0.62
C ASP A 109 2.80 -15.20 -0.70
N ILE A 110 3.84 -14.39 -0.61
CA ILE A 110 4.62 -13.91 -1.76
C ILE A 110 5.94 -14.69 -1.75
N PRO A 111 6.14 -15.61 -2.71
CA PRO A 111 7.39 -16.36 -2.81
C PRO A 111 8.52 -15.46 -3.35
N ASP A 112 9.76 -15.85 -3.07
CA ASP A 112 10.97 -15.12 -3.52
C ASP A 112 10.99 -14.90 -5.04
N GLU A 113 10.53 -15.87 -5.81
CA GLU A 113 10.44 -15.78 -7.27
C GLU A 113 9.50 -14.63 -7.72
N ALA A 114 8.36 -14.45 -7.03
CA ALA A 114 7.45 -13.36 -7.33
C ALA A 114 8.05 -12.00 -6.95
N LEU A 115 8.76 -11.93 -5.82
CA LEU A 115 9.52 -10.73 -5.46
C LEU A 115 10.56 -10.39 -6.52
N HIS A 116 11.26 -11.39 -7.02
CA HIS A 116 12.25 -11.22 -8.10
C HIS A 116 11.63 -10.68 -9.39
N GLN A 117 10.44 -11.18 -9.78
CA GLN A 117 9.70 -10.62 -10.93
C GLN A 117 9.33 -9.13 -10.72
N LEU A 118 8.96 -8.71 -9.50
CA LEU A 118 8.76 -7.30 -9.21
C LEU A 118 10.07 -6.51 -9.33
N GLU A 119 11.17 -7.04 -8.80
CA GLU A 119 12.50 -6.43 -8.90
C GLU A 119 12.93 -6.23 -10.37
N GLU A 120 12.68 -7.21 -11.25
CA GLU A 120 12.95 -7.11 -12.69
C GLU A 120 12.13 -5.99 -13.36
N LYS A 121 10.85 -5.82 -12.97
CA LYS A 121 10.05 -4.69 -13.45
C LYS A 121 10.66 -3.35 -13.04
N LEU A 122 11.16 -3.24 -11.80
CA LEU A 122 11.81 -2.04 -11.31
C LEU A 122 13.15 -1.75 -11.99
N ASP A 123 13.83 -2.76 -12.52
CA ASP A 123 15.06 -2.59 -13.29
C ASP A 123 14.86 -1.80 -14.60
N SER A 124 13.64 -1.71 -15.09
CA SER A 124 13.32 -0.91 -16.27
C SER A 124 13.20 0.60 -15.99
N LEU A 125 13.16 1.01 -14.71
CA LEU A 125 13.02 2.41 -14.31
C LEU A 125 14.30 3.21 -14.62
N THR A 126 14.10 4.48 -14.97
CA THR A 126 15.16 5.40 -15.40
C THR A 126 15.15 6.69 -14.56
N GLU A 127 16.12 7.57 -14.76
CA GLU A 127 16.30 8.84 -14.02
C GLU A 127 15.09 9.79 -14.02
N ASN A 128 14.17 9.66 -14.97
CA ASN A 128 12.97 10.50 -15.05
C ASN A 128 11.74 9.86 -14.39
N ASP A 129 11.91 8.68 -13.83
CA ASP A 129 10.82 7.94 -13.21
C ASP A 129 10.73 8.25 -11.70
N VAL A 130 9.53 8.08 -11.17
CA VAL A 130 9.24 8.18 -9.74
C VAL A 130 8.70 6.85 -9.26
N LEU A 131 9.33 6.28 -8.23
CA LEU A 131 8.85 5.08 -7.56
C LEU A 131 8.24 5.46 -6.21
N ILE A 132 7.01 5.05 -5.95
CA ILE A 132 6.31 5.27 -4.68
C ILE A 132 6.12 3.91 -4.01
N LEU A 133 6.84 3.68 -2.92
CA LEU A 133 6.69 2.50 -2.06
C LEU A 133 5.73 2.86 -0.93
N ALA A 134 4.55 2.24 -0.89
CA ALA A 134 3.53 2.61 0.08
C ALA A 134 2.84 1.40 0.72
N GLY A 135 2.75 1.42 2.04
CA GLY A 135 2.04 0.44 2.83
C GLY A 135 2.93 -0.47 3.67
N SER A 136 2.30 -1.44 4.32
CA SER A 136 2.98 -2.44 5.15
C SER A 136 3.59 -3.56 4.31
N ILE A 137 4.65 -4.15 4.83
CA ILE A 137 5.27 -5.35 4.26
C ILE A 137 4.52 -6.58 4.80
N PRO A 138 4.00 -7.48 3.94
CA PRO A 138 3.45 -8.77 4.37
C PRO A 138 4.50 -9.61 5.12
N ALA A 139 4.03 -10.46 6.04
CA ALA A 139 4.93 -11.30 6.83
C ALA A 139 5.73 -12.33 5.99
N SER A 140 5.25 -12.65 4.80
CA SER A 140 5.94 -13.53 3.84
C SER A 140 7.14 -12.88 3.16
N LEU A 141 7.26 -11.55 3.20
CA LEU A 141 8.40 -10.83 2.62
C LEU A 141 9.45 -10.48 3.68
N PRO A 142 10.73 -10.38 3.27
CA PRO A 142 11.78 -9.85 4.13
C PRO A 142 11.43 -8.46 4.66
N GLN A 143 11.71 -8.19 5.92
CA GLN A 143 11.42 -6.90 6.54
C GLN A 143 12.26 -5.75 5.97
N ASP A 144 13.37 -6.07 5.32
CA ASP A 144 14.29 -5.15 4.64
C ASP A 144 13.97 -4.94 3.15
N VAL A 145 12.81 -5.41 2.68
CA VAL A 145 12.47 -5.36 1.24
C VAL A 145 12.50 -3.94 0.68
N TYR A 146 12.07 -2.93 1.43
CA TYR A 146 12.14 -1.53 0.98
C TYR A 146 13.58 -1.06 0.81
N GLU A 147 14.45 -1.39 1.77
CA GLU A 147 15.89 -1.10 1.72
C GLU A 147 16.53 -1.75 0.49
N ARG A 148 16.22 -3.02 0.25
CA ARG A 148 16.71 -3.77 -0.93
C ARG A 148 16.27 -3.12 -2.24
N LEU A 149 15.01 -2.70 -2.36
CA LEU A 149 14.50 -2.03 -3.56
C LEU A 149 15.16 -0.66 -3.78
N LEU A 150 15.37 0.13 -2.72
CA LEU A 150 16.08 1.40 -2.83
C LEU A 150 17.55 1.20 -3.20
N ALA A 151 18.24 0.26 -2.57
CA ALA A 151 19.62 -0.09 -2.90
C ALA A 151 19.80 -0.51 -4.36
N ARG A 152 18.82 -1.26 -4.90
CA ARG A 152 18.81 -1.69 -6.31
C ARG A 152 18.68 -0.53 -7.30
N LEU A 153 18.01 0.55 -6.89
CA LEU A 153 17.80 1.75 -7.69
C LEU A 153 18.82 2.86 -7.42
N ASP A 154 19.73 2.65 -6.46
CA ASP A 154 20.74 3.65 -6.11
C ASP A 154 21.65 3.97 -7.32
N GLY A 155 21.96 5.26 -7.47
CA GLY A 155 22.77 5.76 -8.60
C GLY A 155 22.06 5.80 -9.95
N ARG A 156 20.80 5.34 -10.07
CA ARG A 156 20.03 5.31 -11.33
C ARG A 156 19.23 6.60 -11.58
N GLY A 157 19.20 7.53 -10.62
CA GLY A 157 18.48 8.78 -10.74
C GLY A 157 16.96 8.67 -10.58
N VAL A 158 16.43 7.48 -10.22
CA VAL A 158 15.01 7.28 -9.93
C VAL A 158 14.66 7.99 -8.63
N ARG A 159 13.59 8.78 -8.63
CA ARG A 159 13.11 9.47 -7.41
C ARG A 159 12.22 8.55 -6.60
N CYS A 160 12.73 8.06 -5.47
CA CYS A 160 11.99 7.17 -4.59
C CYS A 160 11.22 7.95 -3.52
N VAL A 161 9.93 7.70 -3.40
CA VAL A 161 9.03 8.22 -2.36
C VAL A 161 8.62 7.05 -1.46
N VAL A 162 8.73 7.23 -0.14
CA VAL A 162 8.43 6.15 0.82
C VAL A 162 7.36 6.60 1.82
N ASP A 163 6.23 5.88 1.84
CA ASP A 163 5.15 5.98 2.82
C ASP A 163 5.10 4.67 3.63
N ALA A 164 5.99 4.55 4.58
CA ALA A 164 6.13 3.40 5.47
C ALA A 164 6.05 3.83 6.94
N THR A 165 5.94 2.85 7.82
CA THR A 165 5.80 3.09 9.26
C THR A 165 7.04 2.67 10.04
N ARG A 166 7.32 3.34 11.15
CA ARG A 166 8.32 2.95 12.16
C ARG A 166 9.72 2.69 11.60
N ALA A 167 10.32 1.54 12.02
CA ALA A 167 11.67 1.16 11.63
C ALA A 167 11.91 1.12 10.11
N LEU A 168 10.89 0.75 9.32
CA LEU A 168 11.00 0.73 7.87
C LEU A 168 11.34 2.10 7.29
N LEU A 169 10.77 3.17 7.87
CA LEU A 169 11.02 4.52 7.40
C LEU A 169 12.42 4.99 7.78
N VAL A 170 12.89 4.66 8.99
CA VAL A 170 14.25 5.00 9.44
C VAL A 170 15.32 4.26 8.62
N ASN A 171 15.07 2.98 8.34
CA ASN A 171 16.02 2.12 7.64
C ASN A 171 16.25 2.54 6.17
N VAL A 172 15.27 3.21 5.55
CA VAL A 172 15.44 3.68 4.15
C VAL A 172 16.17 5.02 4.03
N LEU A 173 16.34 5.79 5.12
CA LEU A 173 17.00 7.11 5.07
C LEU A 173 18.43 7.07 4.52
N PRO A 174 19.30 6.06 4.80
CA PRO A 174 20.63 5.97 4.22
C PRO A 174 20.66 5.88 2.69
N TYR A 175 19.55 5.50 2.06
CA TYR A 175 19.40 5.43 0.60
C TYR A 175 18.88 6.73 -0.02
N HIS A 176 18.81 7.81 0.74
CA HIS A 176 18.45 9.16 0.30
C HIS A 176 17.14 9.22 -0.51
N PRO A 177 16.01 8.70 0.00
CA PRO A 177 14.74 8.81 -0.71
C PRO A 177 14.43 10.28 -1.04
N PHE A 178 13.82 10.53 -2.21
CA PHE A 178 13.44 11.87 -2.63
C PHE A 178 12.41 12.50 -1.67
N LEU A 179 11.51 11.69 -1.12
CA LEU A 179 10.49 12.11 -0.18
C LEU A 179 10.13 10.96 0.76
N ILE A 180 9.97 11.27 2.04
CA ILE A 180 9.30 10.41 3.00
C ILE A 180 8.02 11.09 3.50
N LYS A 181 7.00 10.31 3.90
CA LYS A 181 5.73 10.85 4.39
C LYS A 181 5.35 10.22 5.74
N PRO A 182 6.02 10.59 6.83
CA PRO A 182 5.57 10.21 8.17
C PRO A 182 4.31 10.97 8.57
N ASN A 183 3.45 10.34 9.38
CA ASN A 183 2.48 11.08 10.19
C ASN A 183 3.17 11.66 11.44
N ASN A 184 2.47 12.43 12.27
CA ASN A 184 3.03 13.06 13.47
C ASN A 184 3.60 12.05 14.49
N HIS A 185 2.98 10.89 14.64
CA HIS A 185 3.47 9.82 15.54
C HIS A 185 4.73 9.18 14.97
N GLU A 186 4.73 8.85 13.69
CA GLU A 186 5.90 8.27 12.99
C GLU A 186 7.07 9.23 12.97
N LEU A 187 6.82 10.54 12.77
CA LEU A 187 7.86 11.57 12.87
C LEU A 187 8.41 11.67 14.29
N GLY A 188 7.53 11.62 15.31
CA GLY A 188 7.93 11.58 16.71
C GLY A 188 8.83 10.40 17.03
N GLU A 189 8.52 9.21 16.50
CA GLU A 189 9.38 8.01 16.63
C GLU A 189 10.76 8.22 16.00
N ILE A 190 10.83 8.88 14.82
CA ILE A 190 12.10 9.17 14.12
C ILE A 190 12.98 10.12 14.93
N VAL A 191 12.38 11.18 15.50
CA VAL A 191 13.13 12.18 16.27
C VAL A 191 13.27 11.84 17.76
N GLY A 192 12.71 10.70 18.20
CA GLY A 192 12.83 10.17 19.55
C GLY A 192 12.05 10.96 20.62
N ARG A 193 10.98 11.68 20.24
CA ARG A 193 10.11 12.43 21.15
C ARG A 193 8.67 12.52 20.63
N GLU A 194 7.69 12.66 21.53
CA GLU A 194 6.32 12.96 21.16
C GLU A 194 6.20 14.40 20.62
N LEU A 195 5.37 14.58 19.59
CA LEU A 195 5.08 15.86 18.95
C LEU A 195 3.58 16.17 19.14
N HIS A 196 3.30 17.30 19.79
CA HIS A 196 1.93 17.65 20.20
C HIS A 196 1.37 18.87 19.48
N THR A 197 2.23 19.73 18.92
CA THR A 197 1.80 20.97 18.25
C THR A 197 2.30 21.00 16.81
N ASP A 198 1.62 21.80 15.98
CA ASP A 198 2.00 21.98 14.58
C ASP A 198 3.39 22.60 14.44
N GLU A 199 3.80 23.49 15.39
CA GLU A 199 5.13 24.09 15.43
C GLU A 199 6.21 23.05 15.72
N GLU A 200 5.96 22.12 16.66
CA GLU A 200 6.88 21.02 16.96
C GLU A 200 7.02 20.05 15.78
N ILE A 201 5.91 19.76 15.10
CA ILE A 201 5.89 18.90 13.90
C ILE A 201 6.69 19.57 12.78
N ALA A 202 6.41 20.85 12.49
CA ALA A 202 7.12 21.59 11.44
C ALA A 202 8.62 21.76 11.72
N ALA A 203 9.01 21.87 12.98
CA ALA A 203 10.42 21.99 13.37
C ALA A 203 11.16 20.64 13.32
N ALA A 204 10.44 19.52 13.39
CA ALA A 204 10.97 18.16 13.33
C ALA A 204 11.06 17.60 11.90
N ALA A 205 10.25 18.12 10.97
CA ALA A 205 10.18 17.72 9.57
C ALA A 205 11.27 18.37 8.73
#